data_267979ac289a70480bcd55b5e3927a1e
#
_entry.id   267979ac289a70480bcd55b5e3927a1e
#
_cell.length_a   1.000
_cell.length_b   1.000
_cell.length_c   1.000
_cell.angle_alpha   90.00
_cell.angle_beta   90.00
_cell.angle_gamma   90.00
#
_symmetry.space_group_name_H-M   'P 1'
#
loop_
_entity.id
_entity.type
_entity.pdbx_description
1 polymer ?
#
loop_
_entity_poly.entity_id
_entity_poly.type
_entity_poly.pdbx_seq_one_letter_code
_entity_poly.pdbx_strand_id
1 'polypeptide(L)'
;MKLRFHTATVRYLLLVCLAGPALSAAAADTVTRCDELAAHPLDPARVAPGQSSGAIDLPQAIARCRVDVAAQPDNARVRYQLGRVLFYAGQFDEAMVAMRRAAEGGHAQAQFVYGIFVIKERPGAPRDPCVAARNWQAASEGGRHAAAVHYATQYLRGTFDACDDLAAAEAIDRWLQAATRAAPPGYAGYYRLLFVDDLRYRLR
;
A
#
# COMPACT_ATOMS: atom_id res chain seq x y z
N MET A 1 55.30 -41.02 46.67
CA MET A 1 53.85 -40.81 46.67
C MET A 1 53.55 -39.93 45.42
N LYS A 2 53.11 -40.59 44.32
CA LYS A 2 52.87 -39.90 43.00
C LYS A 2 51.36 -39.79 42.82
N LEU A 3 50.82 -38.54 42.82
CA LEU A 3 49.42 -38.26 42.48
C LEU A 3 49.29 -38.29 40.98
N ARG A 4 48.35 -39.08 40.44
CA ARG A 4 47.92 -39.05 39.05
C ARG A 4 46.67 -38.18 38.94
N PHE A 5 46.76 -37.08 38.18
CA PHE A 5 45.61 -36.31 37.79
C PHE A 5 44.95 -36.92 36.55
N HIS A 6 43.68 -37.28 36.69
CA HIS A 6 42.84 -37.67 35.55
C HIS A 6 42.19 -36.41 34.96
N THR A 7 42.53 -36.11 33.73
CA THR A 7 41.87 -35.06 32.97
C THR A 7 40.60 -35.62 32.30
N ALA A 8 39.44 -35.20 32.78
CA ALA A 8 38.15 -35.49 32.15
C ALA A 8 37.89 -34.50 31.02
N THR A 9 37.90 -34.99 29.80
CA THR A 9 37.56 -34.22 28.60
C THR A 9 36.05 -34.15 28.45
N VAL A 10 35.46 -32.98 28.75
CA VAL A 10 34.04 -32.72 28.50
C VAL A 10 33.88 -32.35 27.03
N ARG A 11 33.27 -33.23 26.24
CA ARG A 11 32.87 -32.94 24.84
C ARG A 11 31.57 -32.18 24.88
N TYR A 12 31.61 -30.86 24.55
CA TYR A 12 30.43 -30.09 24.24
C TYR A 12 29.92 -30.46 22.85
N LEU A 13 28.74 -31.09 22.78
CA LEU A 13 27.99 -31.26 21.55
C LEU A 13 27.30 -29.90 21.25
N LEU A 14 27.81 -29.16 20.28
CA LEU A 14 27.13 -28.01 19.69
C LEU A 14 25.95 -28.52 18.85
N LEU A 15 24.72 -28.39 19.36
CA LEU A 15 23.51 -28.53 18.58
C LEU A 15 23.40 -27.28 17.70
N VAL A 16 23.78 -27.38 16.42
CA VAL A 16 23.49 -26.36 15.38
C VAL A 16 22.02 -26.52 14.99
N CYS A 17 21.15 -25.69 15.53
CA CYS A 17 19.79 -25.51 14.99
C CYS A 17 19.89 -24.84 13.61
N LEU A 18 19.78 -25.64 12.54
CA LEU A 18 19.54 -25.16 11.19
C LEU A 18 18.10 -24.64 11.12
N ALA A 19 17.92 -23.35 11.39
CA ALA A 19 16.70 -22.65 11.01
C ALA A 19 16.69 -22.57 9.48
N GLY A 20 15.88 -23.42 8.85
CA GLY A 20 15.65 -23.37 7.41
C GLY A 20 15.00 -22.04 7.01
N PRO A 21 15.28 -21.51 5.81
CA PRO A 21 14.63 -20.30 5.32
C PRO A 21 13.13 -20.56 5.19
N ALA A 22 12.33 -19.71 5.82
CA ALA A 22 10.88 -19.73 5.69
C ALA A 22 10.48 -19.52 4.22
N LEU A 23 9.88 -20.53 3.60
CA LEU A 23 9.21 -20.43 2.30
C LEU A 23 7.94 -19.54 2.46
N SER A 24 8.07 -18.24 2.47
CA SER A 24 6.93 -17.33 2.59
C SER A 24 6.73 -16.41 1.39
N ALA A 25 7.52 -16.51 0.32
CA ALA A 25 7.44 -15.58 -0.82
C ALA A 25 6.47 -15.99 -1.94
N ALA A 26 6.03 -17.25 -2.00
CA ALA A 26 5.27 -17.76 -3.16
C ALA A 26 3.75 -17.47 -3.13
N ALA A 27 3.18 -17.02 -2.02
CA ALA A 27 1.73 -16.79 -1.91
C ALA A 27 1.29 -15.42 -2.47
N ALA A 28 2.19 -14.45 -2.59
CA ALA A 28 1.86 -13.07 -2.99
C ALA A 28 1.52 -12.94 -4.48
N ASP A 29 2.05 -13.79 -5.35
CA ASP A 29 1.91 -13.72 -6.80
C ASP A 29 0.77 -14.59 -7.37
N THR A 30 0.15 -15.42 -6.55
CA THR A 30 -0.96 -16.25 -7.00
C THR A 30 -2.22 -15.41 -7.22
N VAL A 31 -2.77 -15.46 -8.43
CA VAL A 31 -4.05 -14.82 -8.77
C VAL A 31 -5.18 -15.50 -8.00
N THR A 32 -5.94 -14.72 -7.25
CA THR A 32 -7.11 -15.18 -6.51
C THR A 32 -8.40 -14.87 -7.26
N ARG A 33 -9.51 -15.46 -6.84
CA ARG A 33 -10.82 -15.10 -7.41
C ARG A 33 -11.21 -13.65 -7.07
N CYS A 34 -10.79 -13.14 -5.92
CA CYS A 34 -10.93 -11.74 -5.56
C CYS A 34 -10.18 -10.82 -6.54
N ASP A 35 -8.97 -11.19 -6.97
CA ASP A 35 -8.21 -10.44 -7.98
C ASP A 35 -8.98 -10.30 -9.30
N GLU A 36 -9.55 -11.40 -9.79
CA GLU A 36 -10.33 -11.40 -11.03
C GLU A 36 -11.57 -10.52 -10.96
N LEU A 37 -12.24 -10.48 -9.81
CA LEU A 37 -13.50 -9.78 -9.61
C LEU A 37 -13.34 -8.32 -9.17
N ALA A 38 -12.23 -7.97 -8.51
CA ALA A 38 -12.14 -6.72 -7.79
C ALA A 38 -10.81 -5.96 -7.95
N ALA A 39 -9.87 -6.40 -8.80
CA ALA A 39 -8.64 -5.63 -9.03
C ALA A 39 -8.95 -4.21 -9.55
N HIS A 40 -8.22 -3.22 -9.04
CA HIS A 40 -8.40 -1.84 -9.50
C HIS A 40 -7.57 -1.59 -10.77
N PRO A 41 -8.13 -0.96 -11.83
CA PRO A 41 -7.41 -0.76 -13.10
C PRO A 41 -6.07 0.00 -12.96
N LEU A 42 -5.96 0.90 -11.99
CA LEU A 42 -4.77 1.72 -11.75
C LEU A 42 -3.93 1.25 -10.55
N ASP A 43 -4.17 0.04 -10.06
CA ASP A 43 -3.33 -0.55 -9.01
C ASP A 43 -2.01 -1.03 -9.62
N PRO A 44 -0.84 -0.50 -9.21
CA PRO A 44 0.44 -0.94 -9.74
C PRO A 44 0.77 -2.40 -9.38
N ALA A 45 0.19 -2.92 -8.30
CA ALA A 45 0.40 -4.29 -7.83
C ALA A 45 -0.71 -5.28 -8.26
N ARG A 46 -1.58 -4.90 -9.20
CA ARG A 46 -2.61 -5.83 -9.68
C ARG A 46 -2.00 -7.01 -10.44
N VAL A 47 -2.55 -8.18 -10.21
CA VAL A 47 -2.14 -9.45 -10.87
C VAL A 47 -3.24 -10.02 -11.80
N ALA A 48 -4.37 -9.30 -11.93
CA ALA A 48 -5.47 -9.63 -12.82
C ALA A 48 -5.94 -8.38 -13.58
N PRO A 49 -6.72 -8.50 -14.65
CA PRO A 49 -7.32 -7.37 -15.33
C PRO A 49 -8.16 -6.52 -14.37
N GLY A 50 -7.98 -5.19 -14.44
CA GLY A 50 -8.71 -4.28 -13.57
C GLY A 50 -10.19 -4.17 -13.92
N GLN A 51 -11.05 -4.16 -12.91
CA GLN A 51 -12.50 -3.98 -13.03
C GLN A 51 -12.91 -2.54 -12.73
N SER A 52 -13.70 -1.92 -13.60
CA SER A 52 -14.33 -0.64 -13.28
C SER A 52 -15.36 -0.83 -12.17
N SER A 53 -15.61 0.23 -11.37
CA SER A 53 -16.56 0.13 -10.24
C SER A 53 -17.97 -0.30 -10.66
N GLY A 54 -18.43 0.15 -11.83
CA GLY A 54 -19.76 -0.18 -12.36
C GLY A 54 -19.88 -1.57 -12.98
N ALA A 55 -18.75 -2.27 -13.19
CA ALA A 55 -18.74 -3.63 -13.76
C ALA A 55 -18.65 -4.73 -12.70
N ILE A 56 -18.53 -4.36 -11.41
CA ILE A 56 -18.36 -5.34 -10.33
C ILE A 56 -19.72 -5.83 -9.85
N ASP A 57 -19.91 -7.17 -9.87
CA ASP A 57 -20.96 -7.81 -9.07
C ASP A 57 -20.55 -7.78 -7.59
N LEU A 58 -21.03 -6.77 -6.87
CA LEU A 58 -20.62 -6.51 -5.49
C LEU A 58 -20.93 -7.67 -4.53
N PRO A 59 -22.14 -8.30 -4.55
CA PRO A 59 -22.41 -9.46 -3.69
C PRO A 59 -21.43 -10.61 -3.93
N GLN A 60 -21.17 -10.96 -5.19
CA GLN A 60 -20.25 -12.04 -5.55
C GLN A 60 -18.80 -11.68 -5.16
N ALA A 61 -18.35 -10.46 -5.47
CA ALA A 61 -17.00 -10.00 -5.17
C ALA A 61 -16.74 -9.97 -3.65
N ILE A 62 -17.67 -9.45 -2.83
CA ILE A 62 -17.54 -9.43 -1.38
C ILE A 62 -17.41 -10.86 -0.82
N ALA A 63 -18.31 -11.77 -1.24
CA ALA A 63 -18.29 -13.15 -0.76
C ALA A 63 -16.93 -13.84 -1.08
N ARG A 64 -16.43 -13.68 -2.30
CA ARG A 64 -15.16 -14.28 -2.73
C ARG A 64 -13.95 -13.62 -2.06
N CYS A 65 -13.91 -12.30 -2.00
CA CYS A 65 -12.81 -11.59 -1.34
C CYS A 65 -12.70 -11.93 0.15
N ARG A 66 -13.82 -12.15 0.86
CA ARG A 66 -13.79 -12.61 2.25
C ARG A 66 -13.13 -13.98 2.39
N VAL A 67 -13.43 -14.93 1.49
CA VAL A 67 -12.81 -16.26 1.47
C VAL A 67 -11.30 -16.14 1.23
N ASP A 68 -10.90 -15.36 0.23
CA ASP A 68 -9.49 -15.22 -0.14
C ASP A 68 -8.68 -14.47 0.94
N VAL A 69 -9.27 -13.46 1.60
CA VAL A 69 -8.64 -12.78 2.77
C VAL A 69 -8.48 -13.75 3.96
N ALA A 70 -9.45 -14.65 4.18
CA ALA A 70 -9.34 -15.65 5.24
C ALA A 70 -8.24 -16.69 4.94
N ALA A 71 -8.09 -17.09 3.68
CA ALA A 71 -7.05 -18.00 3.23
C ALA A 71 -5.65 -17.36 3.19
N GLN A 72 -5.56 -16.05 2.98
CA GLN A 72 -4.31 -15.29 2.85
C GLN A 72 -4.35 -14.03 3.74
N PRO A 73 -4.33 -14.17 5.08
CA PRO A 73 -4.55 -13.07 6.02
C PRO A 73 -3.50 -11.95 5.93
N ASP A 74 -2.30 -12.23 5.43
CA ASP A 74 -1.21 -11.27 5.28
C ASP A 74 -1.12 -10.66 3.86
N ASN A 75 -1.99 -11.09 2.94
CA ASN A 75 -2.02 -10.54 1.59
C ASN A 75 -2.73 -9.19 1.55
N ALA A 76 -1.94 -8.11 1.60
CA ALA A 76 -2.43 -6.73 1.62
C ALA A 76 -3.19 -6.36 0.33
N ARG A 77 -2.83 -6.92 -0.83
CA ARG A 77 -3.51 -6.70 -2.11
C ARG A 77 -4.95 -7.23 -2.07
N VAL A 78 -5.14 -8.47 -1.66
CA VAL A 78 -6.49 -9.09 -1.57
C VAL A 78 -7.35 -8.37 -0.52
N ARG A 79 -6.74 -7.96 0.59
CA ARG A 79 -7.41 -7.18 1.62
C ARG A 79 -7.83 -5.78 1.13
N TYR A 80 -7.00 -5.12 0.31
CA TYR A 80 -7.38 -3.87 -0.36
C TYR A 80 -8.60 -4.06 -1.25
N GLN A 81 -8.64 -5.13 -2.04
CA GLN A 81 -9.76 -5.43 -2.93
C GLN A 81 -11.06 -5.67 -2.15
N LEU A 82 -11.00 -6.39 -1.02
CA LEU A 82 -12.15 -6.51 -0.11
C LEU A 82 -12.62 -5.14 0.38
N GLY A 83 -11.70 -4.29 0.87
CA GLY A 83 -12.02 -2.94 1.32
C GLY A 83 -12.68 -2.10 0.21
N ARG A 84 -12.21 -2.24 -1.03
CA ARG A 84 -12.76 -1.56 -2.20
C ARG A 84 -14.21 -1.96 -2.48
N VAL A 85 -14.51 -3.24 -2.53
CA VAL A 85 -15.88 -3.71 -2.85
C VAL A 85 -16.85 -3.47 -1.70
N LEU A 86 -16.41 -3.55 -0.45
CA LEU A 86 -17.19 -3.17 0.73
C LEU A 86 -17.55 -1.68 0.70
N PHE A 87 -16.59 -0.82 0.34
CA PHE A 87 -16.83 0.61 0.22
C PHE A 87 -17.89 0.92 -0.86
N TYR A 88 -17.83 0.26 -2.02
CA TYR A 88 -18.83 0.43 -3.07
C TYR A 88 -20.21 -0.12 -2.68
N ALA A 89 -20.27 -1.11 -1.81
CA ALA A 89 -21.50 -1.66 -1.25
C ALA A 89 -22.07 -0.83 -0.07
N GLY A 90 -21.42 0.29 0.31
CA GLY A 90 -21.85 1.13 1.43
C GLY A 90 -21.54 0.55 2.83
N GLN A 91 -20.76 -0.55 2.92
CA GLN A 91 -20.35 -1.17 4.17
C GLN A 91 -19.08 -0.46 4.71
N PHE A 92 -19.23 0.82 5.08
CA PHE A 92 -18.10 1.72 5.31
C PHE A 92 -17.22 1.33 6.49
N ASP A 93 -17.77 0.84 7.59
CA ASP A 93 -16.98 0.49 8.78
C ASP A 93 -16.03 -0.68 8.49
N GLU A 94 -16.54 -1.75 7.87
CA GLU A 94 -15.73 -2.90 7.49
C GLU A 94 -14.73 -2.55 6.38
N ALA A 95 -15.16 -1.73 5.40
CA ALA A 95 -14.30 -1.22 4.34
C ALA A 95 -13.10 -0.44 4.90
N MET A 96 -13.35 0.44 5.90
CA MET A 96 -12.30 1.24 6.53
C MET A 96 -11.27 0.37 7.26
N VAL A 97 -11.73 -0.66 7.99
CA VAL A 97 -10.84 -1.61 8.66
C VAL A 97 -9.98 -2.37 7.65
N ALA A 98 -10.60 -2.88 6.58
CA ALA A 98 -9.88 -3.61 5.53
C ALA A 98 -8.88 -2.70 4.81
N MET A 99 -9.26 -1.47 4.48
CA MET A 99 -8.42 -0.49 3.79
C MET A 99 -7.21 -0.10 4.64
N ARG A 100 -7.42 0.21 5.93
CA ARG A 100 -6.36 0.54 6.87
C ARG A 100 -5.34 -0.60 6.99
N ARG A 101 -5.81 -1.84 7.21
CA ARG A 101 -4.92 -3.00 7.32
C ARG A 101 -4.15 -3.29 6.04
N ALA A 102 -4.75 -3.05 4.88
CA ALA A 102 -4.06 -3.18 3.61
C ALA A 102 -2.97 -2.10 3.42
N ALA A 103 -3.24 -0.87 3.87
CA ALA A 103 -2.28 0.23 3.87
C ALA A 103 -1.10 -0.04 4.83
N GLU A 104 -1.40 -0.51 6.05
CA GLU A 104 -0.40 -0.96 7.04
C GLU A 104 0.46 -2.12 6.51
N GLY A 105 -0.13 -3.01 5.71
CA GLY A 105 0.57 -4.09 5.00
C GLY A 105 1.37 -3.63 3.77
N GLY A 106 1.52 -2.33 3.53
CA GLY A 106 2.39 -1.76 2.50
C GLY A 106 1.79 -1.74 1.09
N HIS A 107 0.49 -2.02 0.90
CA HIS A 107 -0.11 -2.00 -0.43
C HIS A 107 -0.29 -0.57 -0.94
N ALA A 108 0.47 -0.15 -1.94
CA ALA A 108 0.55 1.23 -2.42
C ALA A 108 -0.80 1.83 -2.83
N GLN A 109 -1.68 1.05 -3.48
CA GLN A 109 -3.02 1.51 -3.83
C GLN A 109 -3.90 1.70 -2.59
N ALA A 110 -3.77 0.85 -1.57
CA ALA A 110 -4.50 1.01 -0.31
C ALA A 110 -4.02 2.24 0.46
N GLN A 111 -2.71 2.45 0.56
CA GLN A 111 -2.13 3.64 1.16
C GLN A 111 -2.63 4.92 0.48
N PHE A 112 -2.68 4.92 -0.85
CA PHE A 112 -3.22 6.04 -1.62
C PHE A 112 -4.69 6.31 -1.27
N VAL A 113 -5.55 5.29 -1.31
CA VAL A 113 -6.99 5.43 -1.06
C VAL A 113 -7.26 5.77 0.40
N TYR A 114 -6.52 5.17 1.34
CA TYR A 114 -6.65 5.47 2.76
C TYR A 114 -6.31 6.94 3.07
N GLY A 115 -5.26 7.48 2.48
CA GLY A 115 -4.94 8.91 2.57
C GLY A 115 -6.07 9.80 2.04
N ILE A 116 -6.74 9.40 0.94
CA ILE A 116 -7.93 10.12 0.45
C ILE A 116 -9.05 10.08 1.49
N PHE A 117 -9.30 8.94 2.13
CA PHE A 117 -10.34 8.81 3.15
C PHE A 117 -10.09 9.72 4.35
N VAL A 118 -8.84 9.84 4.78
CA VAL A 118 -8.41 10.76 5.84
C VAL A 118 -8.69 12.22 5.46
N ILE A 119 -8.19 12.67 4.31
CA ILE A 119 -8.35 14.07 3.87
C ILE A 119 -9.82 14.42 3.58
N LYS A 120 -10.63 13.45 3.16
CA LYS A 120 -12.06 13.62 2.91
C LYS A 120 -12.93 13.35 4.14
N GLU A 121 -12.31 13.14 5.30
CA GLU A 121 -12.97 12.87 6.59
C GLU A 121 -14.08 11.80 6.47
N ARG A 122 -13.79 10.72 5.74
CA ARG A 122 -14.76 9.64 5.57
C ARG A 122 -15.09 8.98 6.92
N PRO A 123 -16.30 8.47 7.11
CA PRO A 123 -16.69 7.77 8.35
C PRO A 123 -15.66 6.69 8.72
N GLY A 124 -15.22 6.67 9.97
CA GLY A 124 -14.21 5.74 10.48
C GLY A 124 -12.75 6.07 10.14
N ALA A 125 -12.47 7.08 9.30
CA ALA A 125 -11.12 7.56 9.06
C ALA A 125 -10.65 8.48 10.20
N PRO A 126 -9.35 8.44 10.57
CA PRO A 126 -8.79 9.40 11.52
C PRO A 126 -8.85 10.82 10.96
N ARG A 127 -9.01 11.81 11.87
CA ARG A 127 -9.00 13.24 11.52
C ARG A 127 -7.63 13.88 11.65
N ASP A 128 -6.59 13.10 11.44
CA ASP A 128 -5.19 13.52 11.50
C ASP A 128 -4.60 13.53 10.07
N PRO A 129 -4.36 14.71 9.47
CA PRO A 129 -3.81 14.81 8.12
C PRO A 129 -2.42 14.19 7.99
N CYS A 130 -1.68 14.04 9.08
CA CYS A 130 -0.36 13.42 9.06
C CYS A 130 -0.43 11.92 8.73
N VAL A 131 -1.57 11.27 9.02
CA VAL A 131 -1.83 9.91 8.54
C VAL A 131 -1.90 9.86 7.01
N ALA A 132 -2.53 10.85 6.37
CA ALA A 132 -2.58 10.95 4.91
C ALA A 132 -1.18 11.23 4.33
N ALA A 133 -0.42 12.14 4.96
CA ALA A 133 0.95 12.46 4.53
C ALA A 133 1.83 11.19 4.49
N ARG A 134 1.93 10.45 5.60
CA ARG A 134 2.72 9.21 5.67
C ARG A 134 2.28 8.15 4.65
N ASN A 135 0.97 7.97 4.50
CA ASN A 135 0.44 6.99 3.53
C ASN A 135 0.72 7.39 2.08
N TRP A 136 0.61 8.67 1.73
CA TRP A 136 0.89 9.11 0.36
C TRP A 136 2.39 9.16 0.03
N GLN A 137 3.26 9.40 1.02
CA GLN A 137 4.71 9.20 0.87
C GLN A 137 5.00 7.74 0.49
N ALA A 138 4.57 6.80 1.32
CA ALA A 138 4.78 5.37 1.07
C ALA A 138 4.14 4.90 -0.26
N ALA A 139 2.94 5.37 -0.59
CA ALA A 139 2.29 5.05 -1.87
C ALA A 139 3.06 5.58 -3.08
N SER A 140 3.66 6.79 -2.96
CA SER A 140 4.49 7.38 -4.02
C SER A 140 5.77 6.58 -4.27
N GLU A 141 6.41 6.13 -3.20
CA GLU A 141 7.57 5.24 -3.25
C GLU A 141 7.21 3.86 -3.83
N GLY A 142 6.03 3.35 -3.50
CA GLY A 142 5.46 2.12 -4.04
C GLY A 142 4.92 2.23 -5.48
N GLY A 143 5.21 3.33 -6.18
CA GLY A 143 4.86 3.51 -7.60
C GLY A 143 3.42 3.95 -7.87
N ARG A 144 2.65 4.31 -6.83
CA ARG A 144 1.31 4.87 -7.03
C ARG A 144 1.38 6.37 -7.32
N HIS A 145 1.70 6.73 -8.56
CA HIS A 145 2.00 8.11 -8.99
C HIS A 145 0.92 9.15 -8.65
N ALA A 146 -0.36 8.75 -8.56
CA ALA A 146 -1.41 9.68 -8.12
C ALA A 146 -1.21 10.16 -6.68
N ALA A 147 -0.55 9.36 -5.83
CA ALA A 147 -0.25 9.75 -4.46
C ALA A 147 0.70 10.96 -4.40
N ALA A 148 1.71 10.98 -5.26
CA ALA A 148 2.65 12.09 -5.38
C ALA A 148 1.93 13.43 -5.68
N VAL A 149 0.98 13.39 -6.60
CA VAL A 149 0.18 14.57 -6.98
C VAL A 149 -0.69 15.06 -5.82
N HIS A 150 -1.35 14.12 -5.12
CA HIS A 150 -2.16 14.45 -3.94
C HIS A 150 -1.31 14.98 -2.80
N TYR A 151 -0.16 14.35 -2.53
CA TYR A 151 0.79 14.79 -1.52
C TYR A 151 1.27 16.22 -1.79
N ALA A 152 1.83 16.48 -2.97
CA ALA A 152 2.32 17.80 -3.37
C ALA A 152 1.25 18.87 -3.27
N THR A 153 0.02 18.54 -3.70
CA THR A 153 -1.12 19.47 -3.62
C THR A 153 -1.44 19.86 -2.18
N GLN A 154 -1.50 18.92 -1.26
CA GLN A 154 -1.80 19.21 0.14
C GLN A 154 -0.60 19.84 0.87
N TYR A 155 0.62 19.43 0.54
CA TYR A 155 1.85 20.05 1.02
C TYR A 155 1.88 21.55 0.71
N LEU A 156 1.66 21.93 -0.55
CA LEU A 156 1.62 23.33 -0.99
C LEU A 156 0.44 24.14 -0.43
N ARG A 157 -0.59 23.48 0.10
CA ARG A 157 -1.71 24.11 0.81
C ARG A 157 -1.46 24.31 2.30
N GLY A 158 -0.35 23.83 2.83
CA GLY A 158 -0.07 23.86 4.27
C GLY A 158 -0.87 22.84 5.10
N THR A 159 -1.55 21.88 4.42
CA THR A 159 -2.38 20.87 5.15
C THR A 159 -1.54 20.03 6.11
N PHE A 160 -0.24 19.91 5.86
CA PHE A 160 0.69 19.07 6.60
C PHE A 160 1.65 19.86 7.49
N ASP A 161 1.47 21.19 7.66
CA ASP A 161 2.43 22.05 8.39
C ASP A 161 2.66 21.64 9.85
N ALA A 162 1.69 20.94 10.44
CA ALA A 162 1.78 20.43 11.81
C ALA A 162 2.33 18.98 11.88
N CYS A 163 2.77 18.42 10.77
CA CYS A 163 3.23 17.03 10.71
C CYS A 163 4.76 16.96 10.79
N ASP A 164 5.24 15.97 11.54
CA ASP A 164 6.66 15.59 11.54
C ASP A 164 6.97 14.70 10.31
N ASP A 165 8.25 14.53 10.00
CA ASP A 165 8.76 13.59 8.98
C ASP A 165 8.18 13.80 7.57
N LEU A 166 7.95 15.05 7.17
CA LEU A 166 7.52 15.36 5.82
C LEU A 166 8.64 15.11 4.80
N ALA A 167 8.25 14.69 3.61
CA ALA A 167 9.18 14.54 2.50
C ALA A 167 9.82 15.87 2.13
N ALA A 168 11.14 15.86 1.91
CA ALA A 168 11.84 17.01 1.37
C ALA A 168 11.35 17.34 -0.06
N ALA A 169 11.45 18.61 -0.46
CA ALA A 169 10.98 19.09 -1.76
C ALA A 169 11.59 18.29 -2.93
N GLU A 170 12.85 17.89 -2.81
CA GLU A 170 13.56 17.08 -3.81
C GLU A 170 12.96 15.68 -3.96
N ALA A 171 12.46 15.08 -2.87
CA ALA A 171 11.77 13.79 -2.92
C ALA A 171 10.43 13.94 -3.63
N ILE A 172 9.67 14.98 -3.29
CA ILE A 172 8.39 15.28 -3.92
C ILE A 172 8.59 15.51 -5.43
N ASP A 173 9.61 16.29 -5.83
CA ASP A 173 9.91 16.53 -7.25
C ASP A 173 10.26 15.24 -8.00
N ARG A 174 11.05 14.33 -7.40
CA ARG A 174 11.33 13.01 -7.99
C ARG A 174 10.07 12.18 -8.22
N TRP A 175 9.13 12.17 -7.27
CA TRP A 175 7.85 11.46 -7.42
C TRP A 175 6.98 12.08 -8.52
N LEU A 176 6.93 13.41 -8.60
CA LEU A 176 6.21 14.12 -9.66
C LEU A 176 6.83 13.86 -11.04
N GLN A 177 8.17 13.80 -11.15
CA GLN A 177 8.84 13.40 -12.39
C GLN A 177 8.47 11.96 -12.80
N ALA A 178 8.39 11.03 -11.84
CA ALA A 178 7.94 9.66 -12.13
C ALA A 178 6.48 9.65 -12.62
N ALA A 179 5.61 10.45 -12.02
CA ALA A 179 4.23 10.61 -12.47
C ALA A 179 4.11 11.19 -13.89
N THR A 180 5.01 12.12 -14.24
CA THR A 180 5.12 12.67 -15.60
C THR A 180 5.49 11.58 -16.61
N ARG A 181 6.53 10.78 -16.33
CA ARG A 181 6.95 9.69 -17.22
C ARG A 181 5.88 8.60 -17.41
N ALA A 182 5.05 8.37 -16.40
CA ALA A 182 3.97 7.38 -16.44
C ALA A 182 2.64 7.94 -16.97
N ALA A 183 2.59 9.19 -17.41
CA ALA A 183 1.36 9.79 -17.95
C ALA A 183 0.95 9.07 -19.25
N PRO A 184 -0.34 8.72 -19.41
CA PRO A 184 -0.83 8.12 -20.63
C PRO A 184 -0.71 9.10 -21.79
N PRO A 185 -0.57 8.60 -23.04
CA PRO A 185 -0.58 9.47 -24.21
C PRO A 185 -1.95 10.15 -24.42
N GLY A 186 -1.93 11.27 -25.15
CA GLY A 186 -3.15 11.99 -25.53
C GLY A 186 -3.58 13.07 -24.54
N TYR A 187 -4.82 13.53 -24.69
CA TYR A 187 -5.34 14.73 -24.03
C TYR A 187 -5.32 14.63 -22.50
N ALA A 188 -5.68 13.48 -21.94
CA ALA A 188 -5.66 13.26 -20.49
C ALA A 188 -4.23 13.29 -19.93
N GLY A 189 -3.26 12.81 -20.69
CA GLY A 189 -1.84 12.91 -20.36
C GLY A 189 -1.34 14.36 -20.37
N TYR A 190 -1.72 15.12 -21.40
CA TYR A 190 -1.34 16.52 -21.53
C TYR A 190 -1.79 17.39 -20.34
N TYR A 191 -3.06 17.31 -19.93
CA TYR A 191 -3.53 18.04 -18.75
C TYR A 191 -2.85 17.60 -17.46
N ARG A 192 -2.58 16.30 -17.32
CA ARG A 192 -1.84 15.79 -16.17
C ARG A 192 -0.42 16.37 -16.12
N LEU A 193 0.25 16.45 -17.27
CA LEU A 193 1.59 17.05 -17.38
C LEU A 193 1.59 18.52 -16.96
N LEU A 194 0.67 19.32 -17.48
CA LEU A 194 0.54 20.74 -17.12
C LEU A 194 0.34 20.92 -15.60
N PHE A 195 -0.52 20.12 -14.99
CA PHE A 195 -0.78 20.20 -13.56
C PHE A 195 0.44 19.77 -12.73
N VAL A 196 1.14 18.74 -13.14
CA VAL A 196 2.36 18.27 -12.46
C VAL A 196 3.48 19.30 -12.59
N ASP A 197 3.64 19.92 -13.76
CA ASP A 197 4.65 20.96 -13.98
C ASP A 197 4.37 22.21 -13.14
N ASP A 198 3.11 22.63 -12.98
CA ASP A 198 2.73 23.70 -12.05
C ASP A 198 3.11 23.36 -10.60
N LEU A 199 2.79 22.16 -10.14
CA LEU A 199 3.19 21.71 -8.79
C LEU A 199 4.71 21.75 -8.61
N ARG A 200 5.47 21.26 -9.59
CA ARG A 200 6.94 21.27 -9.55
C ARG A 200 7.52 22.67 -9.56
N TYR A 201 6.92 23.59 -10.31
CA TYR A 201 7.33 25.00 -10.31
C TYR A 201 7.14 25.65 -8.93
N ARG A 202 6.02 25.38 -8.27
CA ARG A 202 5.69 25.94 -6.96
C ARG A 202 6.46 25.33 -5.79
N LEU A 203 7.12 24.20 -5.98
CA LEU A 203 7.99 23.55 -4.99
C LEU A 203 9.43 24.11 -4.97
N ARG A 204 9.80 24.91 -5.99
CA ARG A 204 11.13 25.53 -6.13
C ARG A 204 11.20 26.88 -5.43
#